data_8587fc6f882df2163fc384f16df4994c
#
_entry.id   8587fc6f882df2163fc384f16df4994c
#
_cell.length_a   1.000
_cell.length_b   1.000
_cell.length_c   1.000
_cell.angle_alpha   90.00
_cell.angle_beta   90.00
_cell.angle_gamma   90.00
#
_symmetry.space_group_name_H-M   'P 1'
#
loop_
_entity.id
_entity.type
_entity.pdbx_description
1 polymer ?
#
loop_
_entity_poly.entity_id
_entity_poly.type
_entity_poly.pdbx_seq_one_letter_code
_entity_poly.pdbx_strand_id
1 'polypeptide(L)'
;MRILYGIQGTGNGHLSRGEFIYQLLLKKSTQIDVLLSGDNYSLTPSMPIKYRNKGVTFVINNGKIDYLKTLGNLDLFTSYVEQKNIPFKEYDFIITDFEPITAWASLRYKIPSIHISHQASFIESKVPRPESRNILGEYIMKYFCPTNDYIGLHYKSYGPSISEPIISSDILDFNSKVRGHVSVYLPWYDDDYLYDFF
;
A
#
# COMPACT_ATOMS: atom_id res chain seq x y z
N MET A 1 7.27 5.20 22.22
CA MET A 1 6.61 5.74 21.01
C MET A 1 5.63 4.71 20.54
N ARG A 2 4.38 5.11 20.34
CA ARG A 2 3.29 4.25 19.88
C ARG A 2 2.97 4.57 18.42
N ILE A 3 3.12 3.59 17.55
CA ILE A 3 2.93 3.75 16.09
C ILE A 3 1.63 3.07 15.65
N LEU A 4 0.87 3.74 14.81
CA LEU A 4 -0.19 3.12 14.02
C LEU A 4 0.32 2.91 12.59
N TYR A 5 0.31 1.65 12.13
CA TYR A 5 0.73 1.30 10.79
C TYR A 5 -0.49 0.89 9.95
N GLY A 6 -0.86 1.75 9.00
CA GLY A 6 -1.95 1.51 8.06
C GLY A 6 -1.46 0.81 6.81
N ILE A 7 -2.12 -0.28 6.43
CA ILE A 7 -1.78 -1.09 5.25
C ILE A 7 -3.01 -1.26 4.37
N GLN A 8 -2.86 -0.98 3.08
CA GLN A 8 -3.92 -1.19 2.10
C GLN A 8 -3.99 -2.67 1.72
N GLY A 9 -5.15 -3.30 1.97
CA GLY A 9 -5.45 -4.69 1.63
C GLY A 9 -5.95 -4.87 0.19
N THR A 10 -5.25 -4.27 -0.78
CA THR A 10 -5.53 -4.43 -2.21
C THR A 10 -4.33 -5.09 -2.87
N GLY A 11 -4.36 -6.42 -2.92
CA GLY A 11 -3.26 -7.25 -3.41
C GLY A 11 -2.20 -7.59 -2.37
N ASN A 12 -1.41 -8.60 -2.67
CA ASN A 12 -0.44 -9.20 -1.75
C ASN A 12 0.81 -8.33 -1.50
N GLY A 13 1.13 -7.41 -2.41
CA GLY A 13 2.36 -6.62 -2.34
C GLY A 13 2.43 -5.69 -1.13
N HIS A 14 1.31 -5.09 -0.73
CA HIS A 14 1.24 -4.25 0.47
C HIS A 14 1.43 -5.07 1.74
N LEU A 15 0.79 -6.25 1.82
CA LEU A 15 0.90 -7.14 2.98
C LEU A 15 2.32 -7.69 3.13
N SER A 16 2.90 -8.24 2.08
CA SER A 16 4.26 -8.79 2.12
C SER A 16 5.30 -7.75 2.54
N ARG A 17 5.23 -6.54 1.97
CA ARG A 17 6.09 -5.43 2.39
C ARG A 17 5.80 -4.99 3.81
N GLY A 18 4.51 -4.91 4.17
CA GLY A 18 4.06 -4.51 5.49
C GLY A 18 4.58 -5.41 6.59
N GLU A 19 4.59 -6.73 6.38
CA GLU A 19 5.16 -7.68 7.33
C GLU A 19 6.65 -7.44 7.56
N PHE A 20 7.41 -7.20 6.50
CA PHE A 20 8.83 -6.93 6.63
C PHE A 20 9.10 -5.62 7.39
N ILE A 21 8.39 -4.55 7.05
CA ILE A 21 8.49 -3.26 7.78
C ILE A 21 8.09 -3.45 9.24
N TYR A 22 7.01 -4.18 9.53
CA TYR A 22 6.56 -4.47 10.89
C TYR A 22 7.65 -5.16 11.71
N GLN A 23 8.31 -6.19 11.16
CA GLN A 23 9.41 -6.88 11.82
C GLN A 23 10.62 -5.99 12.08
N LEU A 24 10.95 -5.09 11.15
CA LEU A 24 12.03 -4.11 11.35
C LEU A 24 11.73 -3.12 12.47
N LEU A 25 10.49 -2.66 12.55
CA LEU A 25 10.04 -1.72 13.58
C LEU A 25 10.04 -2.37 14.96
N LEU A 26 9.64 -3.66 15.08
CA LEU A 26 9.68 -4.41 16.34
C LEU A 26 11.11 -4.48 16.92
N LYS A 27 12.13 -4.58 16.07
CA LYS A 27 13.54 -4.59 16.51
C LYS A 27 13.95 -3.28 17.22
N LYS A 28 13.19 -2.21 17.04
CA LYS A 28 13.42 -0.91 17.69
C LYS A 28 12.67 -0.74 19.01
N SER A 29 12.10 -1.80 19.56
CA SER A 29 11.30 -1.80 20.80
C SER A 29 10.12 -0.80 20.77
N THR A 30 9.49 -0.67 19.62
CA THR A 30 8.38 0.25 19.39
C THR A 30 7.06 -0.50 19.55
N GLN A 31 6.07 0.10 20.21
CA GLN A 31 4.71 -0.41 20.23
C GLN A 31 4.02 -0.09 18.92
N ILE A 32 3.61 -1.12 18.19
CA ILE A 32 3.02 -0.99 16.85
C ILE A 32 1.66 -1.65 16.85
N ASP A 33 0.65 -0.88 16.51
CA ASP A 33 -0.69 -1.37 16.19
C ASP A 33 -0.88 -1.31 14.67
N VAL A 34 -1.42 -2.39 14.07
CA VAL A 34 -1.63 -2.46 12.61
C VAL A 34 -3.11 -2.28 12.30
N LEU A 35 -3.38 -1.42 11.32
CA LEU A 35 -4.67 -1.26 10.67
C LEU A 35 -4.58 -1.80 9.25
N LEU A 36 -5.47 -2.72 8.89
CA LEU A 36 -5.61 -3.27 7.54
C LEU A 36 -6.95 -2.84 6.94
N SER A 37 -6.90 -2.12 5.84
CA SER A 37 -8.07 -1.69 5.08
C SER A 37 -8.22 -2.47 3.79
N GLY A 38 -9.43 -3.00 3.54
CA GLY A 38 -9.73 -3.83 2.36
C GLY A 38 -9.48 -5.31 2.60
N ASP A 39 -9.98 -6.13 1.68
CA ASP A 39 -10.02 -7.59 1.79
C ASP A 39 -9.61 -8.33 0.50
N ASN A 40 -9.09 -7.58 -0.49
CA ASN A 40 -8.70 -8.15 -1.79
C ASN A 40 -7.22 -8.61 -1.79
N TYR A 41 -6.93 -9.61 -0.97
CA TYR A 41 -5.62 -10.27 -0.86
C TYR A 41 -5.80 -11.76 -0.57
N SER A 42 -4.79 -12.56 -0.92
CA SER A 42 -4.77 -14.02 -0.67
C SER A 42 -3.77 -14.46 0.40
N LEU A 43 -2.81 -13.60 0.77
CA LEU A 43 -1.84 -13.89 1.83
C LEU A 43 -2.52 -13.78 3.20
N THR A 44 -2.22 -14.73 4.09
CA THR A 44 -2.59 -14.63 5.50
C THR A 44 -1.52 -13.80 6.22
N PRO A 45 -1.85 -12.63 6.79
CA PRO A 45 -0.87 -11.83 7.53
C PRO A 45 -0.34 -12.59 8.76
N SER A 46 0.96 -12.64 8.93
CA SER A 46 1.61 -13.18 10.13
C SER A 46 1.70 -12.16 11.27
N MET A 47 1.68 -10.86 10.93
CA MET A 47 1.62 -9.78 11.91
C MET A 47 0.22 -9.64 12.53
N PRO A 48 0.11 -9.26 13.82
CA PRO A 48 -1.19 -9.05 14.47
C PRO A 48 -1.91 -7.83 13.90
N ILE A 49 -3.09 -8.04 13.34
CA ILE A 49 -3.96 -6.97 12.83
C ILE A 49 -4.91 -6.54 13.94
N LYS A 50 -4.72 -5.34 14.47
CA LYS A 50 -5.56 -4.79 15.55
C LYS A 50 -6.85 -4.19 15.05
N TYR A 51 -6.81 -3.47 13.93
CA TYR A 51 -7.98 -2.86 13.31
C TYR A 51 -8.16 -3.38 11.90
N ARG A 52 -9.40 -3.77 11.57
CA ARG A 52 -9.81 -4.17 10.22
C ARG A 52 -10.91 -3.26 9.76
N ASN A 53 -10.71 -2.65 8.60
CA ASN A 53 -11.67 -1.76 7.98
C ASN A 53 -11.96 -2.24 6.57
N LYS A 54 -13.19 -2.04 6.08
CA LYS A 54 -13.52 -2.30 4.67
C LYS A 54 -12.70 -1.41 3.73
N GLY A 55 -12.44 -0.18 4.15
CA GLY A 55 -11.62 0.75 3.39
C GLY A 55 -12.14 1.03 1.98
N VAL A 56 -11.24 1.50 1.13
CA VAL A 56 -11.50 1.68 -0.30
C VAL A 56 -10.81 0.57 -1.07
N THR A 57 -11.59 -0.36 -1.62
CA THR A 57 -11.07 -1.43 -2.48
C THR A 57 -11.27 -1.02 -3.94
N PHE A 58 -10.17 -0.90 -4.69
CA PHE A 58 -10.24 -0.64 -6.12
C PHE A 58 -10.70 -1.89 -6.87
N VAL A 59 -11.71 -1.74 -7.71
CA VAL A 59 -12.12 -2.78 -8.65
C VAL A 59 -11.25 -2.67 -9.88
N ILE A 60 -10.47 -3.72 -10.15
CA ILE A 60 -9.58 -3.79 -11.30
C ILE A 60 -10.11 -4.84 -12.26
N ASN A 61 -10.21 -4.48 -13.53
CA ASN A 61 -10.64 -5.37 -14.62
C ASN A 61 -9.62 -5.26 -15.76
N ASN A 62 -8.98 -6.38 -16.11
CA ASN A 62 -7.93 -6.46 -17.14
C ASN A 62 -6.90 -5.33 -17.04
N GLY A 63 -6.31 -5.18 -15.82
CA GLY A 63 -5.28 -4.18 -15.53
C GLY A 63 -5.76 -2.73 -15.49
N LYS A 64 -7.06 -2.43 -15.62
CA LYS A 64 -7.64 -1.08 -15.56
C LYS A 64 -8.55 -0.93 -14.35
N ILE A 65 -8.50 0.24 -13.69
CA ILE A 65 -9.41 0.57 -12.60
C ILE A 65 -10.81 0.85 -13.17
N ASP A 66 -11.81 0.10 -12.72
CA ASP A 66 -13.22 0.39 -12.95
C ASP A 66 -13.71 1.38 -11.89
N TYR A 67 -13.65 2.68 -12.23
CA TYR A 67 -14.00 3.76 -11.30
C TYR A 67 -15.46 3.72 -10.87
N LEU A 68 -16.38 3.32 -11.77
CA LEU A 68 -17.82 3.27 -11.45
C LEU A 68 -18.11 2.16 -10.45
N LYS A 69 -17.55 0.98 -10.65
CA LYS A 69 -17.68 -0.13 -9.69
C LYS A 69 -16.93 0.17 -8.38
N THR A 70 -15.78 0.82 -8.45
CA THR A 70 -15.05 1.25 -7.26
C THR A 70 -15.90 2.22 -6.42
N LEU A 71 -16.51 3.23 -7.05
CA LEU A 71 -17.42 4.17 -6.38
C LEU A 71 -18.67 3.47 -5.82
N GLY A 72 -19.24 2.53 -6.55
CA GLY A 72 -20.42 1.77 -6.10
C GLY A 72 -20.15 0.88 -4.89
N ASN A 73 -18.90 0.45 -4.71
CA ASN A 73 -18.46 -0.37 -3.59
C ASN A 73 -17.94 0.45 -2.39
N LEU A 74 -17.89 1.80 -2.52
CA LEU A 74 -17.50 2.68 -1.42
C LEU A 74 -18.59 2.73 -0.35
N ASP A 75 -18.38 1.99 0.73
CA ASP A 75 -19.19 2.11 1.94
C ASP A 75 -18.58 3.16 2.88
N LEU A 76 -18.76 4.43 2.50
CA LEU A 76 -18.23 5.57 3.27
C LEU A 76 -18.84 5.64 4.69
N PHE A 77 -20.07 5.19 4.85
CA PHE A 77 -20.75 5.20 6.15
C PHE A 77 -20.11 4.17 7.09
N THR A 78 -19.97 2.93 6.65
CA THR A 78 -19.31 1.89 7.46
C THR A 78 -17.86 2.28 7.77
N SER A 79 -17.11 2.76 6.78
CA SER A 79 -15.74 3.24 7.01
C SER A 79 -15.68 4.37 8.04
N TYR A 80 -16.64 5.30 8.03
CA TYR A 80 -16.69 6.39 9.02
C TYR A 80 -17.01 5.88 10.43
N VAL A 81 -17.93 4.91 10.57
CA VAL A 81 -18.28 4.31 11.86
C VAL A 81 -17.12 3.51 12.43
N GLU A 82 -16.46 2.69 11.60
CA GLU A 82 -15.29 1.89 11.98
C GLU A 82 -14.15 2.77 12.50
N GLN A 83 -13.90 3.92 11.86
CA GLN A 83 -12.87 4.88 12.29
C GLN A 83 -13.09 5.45 13.69
N LYS A 84 -14.35 5.57 14.14
CA LYS A 84 -14.67 6.11 15.48
C LYS A 84 -14.11 5.26 16.62
N ASN A 85 -13.89 3.97 16.38
CA ASN A 85 -13.38 3.04 17.38
C ASN A 85 -11.85 3.05 17.45
N ILE A 86 -11.17 3.83 16.60
CA ILE A 86 -9.73 3.92 16.59
C ILE A 86 -9.28 5.16 17.37
N PRO A 87 -8.54 4.98 18.47
CA PRO A 87 -8.08 6.10 19.29
C PRO A 87 -6.84 6.78 18.67
N PHE A 88 -7.02 7.42 17.50
CA PHE A 88 -5.91 8.03 16.74
C PHE A 88 -5.01 8.93 17.58
N LYS A 89 -5.59 9.73 18.50
CA LYS A 89 -4.85 10.67 19.34
C LYS A 89 -3.89 10.02 20.35
N GLU A 90 -3.97 8.71 20.53
CA GLU A 90 -3.07 7.96 21.40
C GLU A 90 -1.79 7.51 20.70
N TYR A 91 -1.70 7.75 19.39
CA TYR A 91 -0.51 7.41 18.60
C TYR A 91 0.40 8.63 18.44
N ASP A 92 1.69 8.39 18.61
CA ASP A 92 2.74 9.42 18.47
C ASP A 92 3.13 9.60 16.99
N PHE A 93 2.96 8.56 16.17
CA PHE A 93 3.36 8.53 14.78
C PHE A 93 2.48 7.61 13.94
N ILE A 94 2.28 7.96 12.68
CA ILE A 94 1.54 7.14 11.71
C ILE A 94 2.45 6.78 10.54
N ILE A 95 2.51 5.49 10.24
CA ILE A 95 3.08 4.99 8.98
C ILE A 95 1.92 4.49 8.13
N THR A 96 1.94 4.76 6.85
CA THR A 96 0.90 4.27 5.94
C THR A 96 1.51 3.67 4.68
N ASP A 97 1.01 2.52 4.26
CA ASP A 97 1.29 1.89 2.99
C ASP A 97 0.06 2.02 2.08
N PHE A 98 -0.06 3.20 1.46
CA PHE A 98 -1.16 3.59 0.58
C PHE A 98 -2.56 3.40 1.21
N GLU A 99 -2.65 3.52 2.55
CA GLU A 99 -3.88 3.31 3.32
C GLU A 99 -4.49 4.67 3.70
N PRO A 100 -5.69 5.02 3.16
CA PRO A 100 -6.23 6.37 3.26
C PRO A 100 -6.75 6.72 4.65
N ILE A 101 -7.27 5.78 5.43
CA ILE A 101 -7.89 6.06 6.73
C ILE A 101 -6.86 6.63 7.70
N THR A 102 -5.72 5.96 7.84
CA THR A 102 -4.62 6.42 8.70
C THR A 102 -3.98 7.70 8.19
N ALA A 103 -3.83 7.82 6.84
CA ALA A 103 -3.28 9.02 6.22
C ALA A 103 -4.15 10.25 6.51
N TRP A 104 -5.45 10.19 6.24
CA TRP A 104 -6.36 11.30 6.49
C TRP A 104 -6.53 11.59 8.00
N ALA A 105 -6.49 10.54 8.85
CA ALA A 105 -6.50 10.71 10.30
C ALA A 105 -5.25 11.47 10.78
N SER A 106 -4.07 11.19 10.22
CA SER A 106 -2.84 11.90 10.59
C SER A 106 -2.96 13.41 10.38
N LEU A 107 -3.50 13.84 9.23
CA LEU A 107 -3.73 15.26 8.95
C LEU A 107 -4.80 15.85 9.87
N ARG A 108 -5.92 15.14 10.06
CA ARG A 108 -7.04 15.60 10.89
C ARG A 108 -6.63 15.82 12.34
N TYR A 109 -5.85 14.90 12.91
CA TYR A 109 -5.42 14.93 14.31
C TYR A 109 -4.04 15.54 14.52
N LYS A 110 -3.37 15.98 13.43
CA LYS A 110 -2.04 16.57 13.42
C LYS A 110 -0.97 15.63 14.02
N ILE A 111 -1.06 14.36 13.67
CA ILE A 111 -0.10 13.33 14.09
C ILE A 111 1.00 13.26 13.02
N PRO A 112 2.27 13.32 13.36
CA PRO A 112 3.36 13.13 12.43
C PRO A 112 3.20 11.83 11.64
N SER A 113 3.41 11.88 10.31
CA SER A 113 3.12 10.72 9.46
C SER A 113 4.03 10.61 8.25
N ILE A 114 4.22 9.38 7.80
CA ILE A 114 5.00 9.05 6.60
C ILE A 114 4.27 8.01 5.75
N HIS A 115 4.29 8.23 4.45
CA HIS A 115 3.78 7.28 3.45
C HIS A 115 4.95 6.49 2.84
N ILE A 116 4.92 5.17 2.95
CA ILE A 116 5.96 4.27 2.40
C ILE A 116 5.32 3.29 1.43
N SER A 117 5.47 3.51 0.13
CA SER A 117 4.92 2.59 -0.89
C SER A 117 5.49 2.85 -2.28
N HIS A 118 5.18 1.96 -3.23
CA HIS A 118 5.43 2.23 -4.66
C HIS A 118 4.63 3.43 -5.16
N GLN A 119 3.39 3.58 -4.69
CA GLN A 119 2.52 4.69 -5.07
C GLN A 119 3.09 6.03 -4.61
N ALA A 120 3.77 6.07 -3.46
CA ALA A 120 4.44 7.27 -2.97
C ALA A 120 5.55 7.76 -3.92
N SER A 121 6.15 6.89 -4.73
CA SER A 121 7.13 7.30 -5.73
C SER A 121 6.54 8.27 -6.75
N PHE A 122 5.23 8.18 -7.02
CA PHE A 122 4.53 9.06 -7.93
C PHE A 122 4.30 10.49 -7.41
N ILE A 123 4.67 10.79 -6.17
CA ILE A 123 4.74 12.16 -5.67
C ILE A 123 5.92 12.90 -6.31
N GLU A 124 7.01 12.18 -6.60
CA GLU A 124 8.18 12.72 -7.28
C GLU A 124 7.90 12.92 -8.78
N SER A 125 8.07 14.14 -9.26
CA SER A 125 7.75 14.52 -10.65
C SER A 125 8.64 13.87 -11.69
N LYS A 126 9.85 13.47 -11.31
CA LYS A 126 10.84 12.85 -12.20
C LYS A 126 10.58 11.36 -12.45
N VAL A 127 9.69 10.73 -11.67
CA VAL A 127 9.30 9.33 -11.91
C VAL A 127 8.54 9.24 -13.23
N PRO A 128 8.90 8.32 -14.13
CA PRO A 128 8.29 8.19 -15.45
C PRO A 128 6.77 8.00 -15.38
N ARG A 129 6.09 8.59 -16.33
CA ARG A 129 4.64 8.46 -16.54
C ARG A 129 4.38 7.87 -17.91
N PRO A 130 3.25 7.12 -18.09
CA PRO A 130 2.82 6.71 -19.42
C PRO A 130 2.56 7.94 -20.31
N GLU A 131 2.74 7.78 -21.63
CA GLU A 131 2.48 8.85 -22.61
C GLU A 131 1.03 9.33 -22.52
N SER A 132 0.07 8.41 -22.40
CA SER A 132 -1.32 8.73 -22.16
C SER A 132 -1.57 8.86 -20.65
N ARG A 133 -1.56 10.08 -20.14
CA ARG A 133 -1.81 10.34 -18.71
C ARG A 133 -3.30 10.20 -18.38
N ASN A 134 -3.58 9.41 -17.36
CA ASN A 134 -4.90 9.38 -16.75
C ASN A 134 -4.95 10.39 -15.61
N ILE A 135 -5.60 11.53 -15.85
CA ILE A 135 -5.69 12.65 -14.89
C ILE A 135 -6.28 12.18 -13.54
N LEU A 136 -7.33 11.35 -13.57
CA LEU A 136 -7.94 10.83 -12.35
C LEU A 136 -6.99 9.91 -11.59
N GLY A 137 -6.24 9.06 -12.29
CA GLY A 137 -5.19 8.23 -11.69
C GLY A 137 -4.10 9.06 -11.02
N GLU A 138 -3.64 10.15 -11.64
CA GLU A 138 -2.66 11.07 -11.05
C GLU A 138 -3.19 11.74 -9.77
N TYR A 139 -4.47 12.14 -9.75
CA TYR A 139 -5.12 12.68 -8.56
C TYR A 139 -5.20 11.65 -7.43
N ILE A 140 -5.56 10.40 -7.73
CA ILE A 140 -5.59 9.32 -6.75
C ILE A 140 -4.18 9.10 -6.18
N MET A 141 -3.16 8.96 -7.03
CA MET A 141 -1.78 8.76 -6.55
C MET A 141 -1.31 9.89 -5.63
N LYS A 142 -1.73 11.12 -5.88
CA LYS A 142 -1.29 12.29 -5.13
C LYS A 142 -2.06 12.53 -3.83
N TYR A 143 -3.37 12.28 -3.84
CA TYR A 143 -4.26 12.73 -2.76
C TYR A 143 -4.95 11.62 -1.98
N PHE A 144 -4.88 10.38 -2.45
CA PHE A 144 -5.52 9.27 -1.78
C PHE A 144 -4.95 9.00 -0.38
N CYS A 145 -3.65 9.14 -0.25
CA CYS A 145 -2.90 8.83 0.98
C CYS A 145 -1.97 10.00 1.37
N PRO A 146 -2.53 11.17 1.76
CA PRO A 146 -1.75 12.34 2.09
C PRO A 146 -1.09 12.21 3.47
N THR A 147 0.20 12.54 3.57
CA THR A 147 0.99 12.50 4.80
C THR A 147 1.91 13.72 4.90
N ASN A 148 2.60 13.88 6.04
CA ASN A 148 3.57 14.96 6.21
C ASN A 148 4.83 14.71 5.37
N ASP A 149 5.24 13.45 5.24
CA ASP A 149 6.44 13.03 4.53
C ASP A 149 6.20 11.73 3.76
N TYR A 150 7.12 11.35 2.87
CA TYR A 150 6.98 10.12 2.10
C TYR A 150 8.34 9.49 1.76
N ILE A 151 8.32 8.16 1.59
CA ILE A 151 9.38 7.36 0.96
C ILE A 151 8.74 6.60 -0.20
N GLY A 152 9.06 7.01 -1.40
CA GLY A 152 8.65 6.31 -2.61
C GLY A 152 9.57 5.12 -2.87
N LEU A 153 9.00 3.96 -3.20
CA LEU A 153 9.77 2.76 -3.52
C LEU A 153 9.85 2.59 -5.03
N HIS A 154 11.06 2.58 -5.59
CA HIS A 154 11.25 2.43 -7.02
C HIS A 154 12.60 1.76 -7.34
N TYR A 155 12.69 1.04 -8.45
CA TYR A 155 13.92 0.35 -8.89
C TYR A 155 15.06 1.29 -9.30
N LYS A 156 14.75 2.55 -9.52
CA LYS A 156 15.71 3.61 -9.83
C LYS A 156 15.44 4.83 -8.97
N SER A 157 16.48 5.44 -8.45
CA SER A 157 16.38 6.69 -7.70
C SER A 157 16.07 7.85 -8.66
N TYR A 158 14.98 8.56 -8.39
CA TYR A 158 14.54 9.78 -9.11
C TYR A 158 14.58 11.03 -8.23
N GLY A 159 14.92 10.87 -6.95
CA GLY A 159 14.98 11.95 -5.98
C GLY A 159 15.39 11.46 -4.59
N PRO A 160 15.62 12.37 -3.64
CA PRO A 160 16.09 12.02 -2.30
C PRO A 160 15.09 11.21 -1.47
N SER A 161 13.80 11.34 -1.75
CA SER A 161 12.73 10.58 -1.08
C SER A 161 12.38 9.27 -1.80
N ILE A 162 13.20 8.83 -2.77
CA ILE A 162 13.01 7.56 -3.46
C ILE A 162 14.07 6.55 -2.97
N SER A 163 13.58 5.43 -2.48
CA SER A 163 14.37 4.28 -2.03
C SER A 163 14.16 3.08 -2.94
N GLU A 164 15.05 2.11 -2.86
CA GLU A 164 14.89 0.81 -3.51
C GLU A 164 13.70 0.04 -2.95
N PRO A 165 13.13 -0.91 -3.71
CA PRO A 165 12.08 -1.79 -3.23
C PRO A 165 12.53 -2.56 -1.99
N ILE A 166 11.62 -2.71 -1.03
CA ILE A 166 11.88 -3.50 0.17
C ILE A 166 11.72 -4.99 -0.19
N ILE A 167 12.79 -5.74 -0.04
CA ILE A 167 12.85 -7.18 -0.30
C ILE A 167 13.24 -7.90 1.00
N SER A 168 12.55 -8.99 1.34
CA SER A 168 12.87 -9.75 2.54
C SER A 168 14.25 -10.41 2.43
N SER A 169 14.94 -10.55 3.57
CA SER A 169 16.25 -11.21 3.64
C SER A 169 16.19 -12.62 3.06
N ASP A 170 15.12 -13.36 3.33
CA ASP A 170 14.95 -14.74 2.85
C ASP A 170 14.99 -14.84 1.31
N ILE A 171 14.50 -13.79 0.61
CA ILE A 171 14.57 -13.72 -0.85
C ILE A 171 15.98 -13.32 -1.30
N LEU A 172 16.62 -12.38 -0.60
CA LEU A 172 17.97 -11.92 -0.93
C LEU A 172 19.01 -13.02 -0.75
N ASP A 173 18.84 -13.86 0.28
CA ASP A 173 19.73 -14.98 0.57
C ASP A 173 19.47 -16.21 -0.33
N PHE A 174 18.43 -16.16 -1.17
CA PHE A 174 18.07 -17.27 -2.04
C PHE A 174 19.07 -17.39 -3.21
N ASN A 175 19.65 -18.57 -3.33
CA ASN A 175 20.57 -18.87 -4.45
C ASN A 175 19.75 -19.10 -5.74
N SER A 176 19.64 -18.07 -6.57
CA SER A 176 18.88 -18.13 -7.82
C SER A 176 19.53 -19.04 -8.84
N LYS A 177 18.71 -19.81 -9.60
CA LYS A 177 19.16 -20.68 -10.69
C LYS A 177 18.36 -20.37 -11.95
N VAL A 178 19.06 -20.25 -13.07
CA VAL A 178 18.40 -20.14 -14.39
C VAL A 178 17.89 -21.52 -14.79
N ARG A 179 16.58 -21.67 -14.97
CA ARG A 179 15.93 -22.95 -15.31
C ARG A 179 15.26 -22.95 -16.69
N GLY A 180 15.51 -21.95 -17.52
CA GLY A 180 14.98 -21.86 -18.89
C GLY A 180 13.47 -21.64 -18.98
N HIS A 181 12.86 -21.08 -17.93
CA HIS A 181 11.45 -20.66 -17.95
C HIS A 181 11.31 -19.15 -17.72
N VAL A 182 10.19 -18.60 -18.13
CA VAL A 182 9.76 -17.24 -17.84
C VAL A 182 8.60 -17.32 -16.84
N SER A 183 8.73 -16.59 -15.74
CA SER A 183 7.63 -16.47 -14.77
C SER A 183 6.83 -15.21 -15.04
N VAL A 184 5.51 -15.35 -15.16
CA VAL A 184 4.58 -14.25 -15.34
C VAL A 184 3.73 -14.13 -14.07
N TYR A 185 3.67 -12.91 -13.49
CA TYR A 185 2.83 -12.61 -12.35
C TYR A 185 2.02 -11.33 -12.63
N LEU A 186 0.82 -11.51 -13.12
CA LEU A 186 -0.11 -10.44 -13.46
C LEU A 186 -1.51 -10.74 -12.85
N PRO A 187 -1.68 -10.64 -11.52
CA PRO A 187 -2.85 -11.14 -10.79
C PRO A 187 -4.17 -10.45 -11.16
N TRP A 188 -4.14 -9.36 -11.94
CA TRP A 188 -5.30 -8.59 -12.35
C TRP A 188 -5.74 -8.86 -13.80
N TYR A 189 -5.12 -9.86 -14.44
CA TYR A 189 -5.49 -10.31 -15.78
C TYR A 189 -6.05 -11.72 -15.69
N ASP A 190 -6.99 -12.02 -16.58
CA ASP A 190 -7.54 -13.35 -16.75
C ASP A 190 -6.47 -14.29 -17.32
N ASP A 191 -6.40 -15.52 -16.82
CA ASP A 191 -5.42 -16.53 -17.26
C ASP A 191 -5.58 -16.81 -18.77
N ASP A 192 -6.80 -16.92 -19.28
CA ASP A 192 -7.07 -17.14 -20.71
C ASP A 192 -6.50 -15.99 -21.56
N TYR A 193 -6.66 -14.73 -21.09
CA TYR A 193 -6.06 -13.58 -21.75
C TYR A 193 -4.53 -13.64 -21.78
N LEU A 194 -3.90 -14.11 -20.73
CA LEU A 194 -2.43 -14.25 -20.64
C LEU A 194 -1.93 -15.39 -21.55
N TYR A 195 -2.65 -16.51 -21.60
CA TYR A 195 -2.31 -17.62 -22.51
C TYR A 195 -2.39 -17.22 -23.99
N ASP A 196 -3.32 -16.37 -24.36
CA ASP A 196 -3.45 -15.87 -25.74
C ASP A 196 -2.37 -14.85 -26.10
N PHE A 197 -1.77 -14.20 -25.09
CA PHE A 197 -0.75 -13.17 -25.28
C PHE A 197 0.69 -13.72 -25.35
N PHE A 198 0.99 -14.82 -24.65
CA PHE A 198 2.31 -15.45 -24.58
C PHE A 198 2.38 -16.77 -25.34
#